data_0f61f35baf78b696ab9a9f0f1d02a369
#
_entry.id   0f61f35baf78b696ab9a9f0f1d02a369
#
_cell.length_a   1.000
_cell.length_b   1.000
_cell.length_c   1.000
_cell.angle_alpha   90.00
_cell.angle_beta   90.00
_cell.angle_gamma   90.00
#
_symmetry.space_group_name_H-M   'P 1'
#
loop_
_entity.id
_entity.type
_entity.pdbx_description
1 polymer ?
#
loop_
_entity_poly.entity_id
_entity_poly.type
_entity_poly.pdbx_seq_one_letter_code
_entity_poly.pdbx_strand_id
1 'polypeptide(L)'
;MIARYRGLLVIGLLITAGVAIALLLAGCAGSASQSGSSTGPVSTTFTYDTINPVMVGWDPSTENSNSIIALANTYETLTKYNAVAKKIDPLLATSWSTSPDALTWTFHLRPNVFFHTGRLMTAQAVKSAIERTIKLNQGAAYIWSAVRSIATPSSSTVVFHLKYAAPLDIVASAGYAAYIFDTKASGNEPLAKWFEAAHEAGTGPYAVQTWNSGQEMELVLAAFPKYWRGWSGTHYKRVVFRVVTQDTTAVQLLTSGEVSFVEQMSPSLWASLKTNPQLQLVSVPLWQNLIGQMNCKSGPLANPTVRQAISYAIDYEGIVTALKGAASPPGGLVPPGLWGHFEDLHYGYDPTKAAQLLKSAGYGPGGKPMKLLLTLAQGNSNEQIVAAIMKSDLAQLNVDLRVQVLVWATQWAKAQSSDPSKRQDIFIEYWWPDYADPYSWFASLLHSEKTVFFNLSYYSNPQLDGMMARAEKLAATNRAQATALYREMQIIVKEDTPLLLLYDVVGQYSALKSVGNLQMNPSYANVVFVYDLKPLP
;
A
#
# COMPACT_ATOMS: atom_id res chain seq x y z
N MET A 1 -44.91 13.30 43.07
CA MET A 1 -44.29 13.26 44.42
C MET A 1 -42.84 13.66 44.18
N ILE A 2 -42.44 14.92 44.15
CA ILE A 2 -42.21 15.95 45.20
C ILE A 2 -41.35 15.41 46.35
N ALA A 3 -40.08 15.91 46.35
CA ALA A 3 -39.24 16.39 47.45
C ALA A 3 -37.78 16.35 47.01
N ARG A 4 -37.08 17.47 46.67
CA ARG A 4 -36.55 18.60 47.45
C ARG A 4 -35.69 18.13 48.65
N TYR A 5 -34.37 18.43 48.56
CA TYR A 5 -33.60 19.11 49.62
C TYR A 5 -32.31 19.74 49.04
N ARG A 6 -32.14 20.95 49.15
CA ARG A 6 -31.21 22.03 49.48
C ARG A 6 -30.07 21.49 50.42
N GLY A 7 -28.79 21.70 50.18
CA GLY A 7 -28.02 22.93 50.16
C GLY A 7 -27.20 23.05 51.44
N LEU A 8 -25.87 23.17 51.33
CA LEU A 8 -25.07 23.91 52.34
C LEU A 8 -23.69 24.26 51.75
N LEU A 9 -23.47 25.57 51.67
CA LEU A 9 -22.18 26.25 51.55
C LEU A 9 -21.39 26.11 52.84
N VAL A 10 -20.07 25.88 52.78
CA VAL A 10 -19.14 26.31 53.84
C VAL A 10 -17.91 26.92 53.21
N ILE A 11 -17.71 28.21 53.57
CA ILE A 11 -16.56 29.09 53.30
C ILE A 11 -15.54 28.88 54.45
N GLY A 12 -14.27 28.98 54.14
CA GLY A 12 -13.20 29.26 55.12
C GLY A 12 -11.89 28.63 54.68
N LEU A 13 -10.76 29.18 54.65
CA LEU A 13 -10.11 30.41 55.10
C LEU A 13 -8.66 30.32 54.59
N LEU A 14 -8.14 31.42 54.12
CA LEU A 14 -6.73 31.64 53.78
C LEU A 14 -5.80 31.46 55.00
N ILE A 15 -4.65 30.81 54.84
CA ILE A 15 -3.47 31.03 55.67
C ILE A 15 -2.24 31.20 54.77
N THR A 16 -1.71 32.42 54.81
CA THR A 16 -0.43 32.87 54.27
C THR A 16 0.69 32.48 55.21
N ALA A 17 1.80 31.93 54.73
CA ALA A 17 3.09 32.02 55.38
C ALA A 17 4.21 32.12 54.35
N GLY A 18 4.80 33.30 54.27
CA GLY A 18 6.03 33.55 53.54
C GLY A 18 7.26 33.20 54.39
N VAL A 19 8.32 32.73 53.76
CA VAL A 19 9.68 32.73 54.32
C VAL A 19 10.71 32.95 53.21
N ALA A 20 11.30 34.15 53.29
CA ALA A 20 12.70 34.55 53.18
C ALA A 20 13.55 34.05 52.00
N ILE A 21 13.90 35.04 51.19
CA ILE A 21 15.03 35.13 50.25
C ILE A 21 16.33 35.23 51.07
N ALA A 22 17.32 34.37 50.74
CA ALA A 22 18.70 34.62 51.09
C ALA A 22 19.54 34.63 49.81
N LEU A 23 19.94 35.82 49.39
CA LEU A 23 20.98 36.07 48.37
C LEU A 23 22.37 35.79 49.01
N LEU A 24 23.15 34.97 48.33
CA LEU A 24 24.61 34.97 48.45
C LEU A 24 25.22 35.03 47.06
N LEU A 25 25.75 36.24 46.77
CA LEU A 25 26.67 36.51 45.68
C LEU A 25 28.07 36.03 46.06
N ALA A 26 28.67 35.14 45.24
CA ALA A 26 30.09 34.93 45.26
C ALA A 26 30.58 34.49 43.90
N GLY A 27 31.42 35.34 43.28
CA GLY A 27 32.63 34.98 42.58
C GLY A 27 32.54 34.51 41.14
N CYS A 28 32.81 35.42 40.20
CA CYS A 28 33.25 35.13 38.84
C CYS A 28 34.55 34.33 38.84
N ALA A 29 34.56 33.15 38.21
CA ALA A 29 35.73 32.55 37.61
C ALA A 29 35.28 31.96 36.27
N GLY A 30 35.83 32.51 35.18
CA GLY A 30 35.50 32.03 33.82
C GLY A 30 36.02 30.62 33.59
N SER A 31 35.10 29.73 33.26
CA SER A 31 35.42 28.45 32.65
C SER A 31 34.84 28.46 31.29
N ALA A 32 35.69 28.32 30.30
CA ALA A 32 35.33 28.13 28.90
C ALA A 32 34.37 26.96 28.80
N SER A 33 33.12 27.23 28.39
CA SER A 33 32.14 26.21 28.04
C SER A 33 32.64 25.47 26.80
N GLN A 34 33.24 24.32 26.98
CA GLN A 34 33.25 23.32 25.94
C GLN A 34 31.79 22.96 25.65
N SER A 35 31.31 23.34 24.49
CA SER A 35 30.08 22.82 23.92
C SER A 35 30.27 21.33 23.61
N GLY A 36 30.23 20.52 24.63
CA GLY A 36 30.06 19.09 24.50
C GLY A 36 28.64 18.88 23.96
N SER A 37 28.52 18.48 22.71
CA SER A 37 27.29 17.92 22.19
C SER A 37 26.92 16.72 23.07
N SER A 38 25.95 16.89 23.97
CA SER A 38 25.36 15.76 24.68
C SER A 38 24.59 14.94 23.66
N THR A 39 25.23 13.95 23.08
CA THR A 39 24.54 12.89 22.35
C THR A 39 23.72 12.12 23.38
N GLY A 40 22.46 12.46 23.53
CA GLY A 40 21.49 11.66 24.27
C GLY A 40 21.47 10.21 23.71
N PRO A 41 20.99 9.23 24.47
CA PRO A 41 20.94 7.86 23.99
C PRO A 41 20.13 7.80 22.69
N VAL A 42 20.72 7.20 21.65
CA VAL A 42 20.07 7.01 20.34
C VAL A 42 18.82 6.17 20.54
N SER A 43 17.67 6.66 20.07
CA SER A 43 16.42 5.91 20.18
C SER A 43 16.49 4.61 19.38
N THR A 44 16.12 3.50 20.00
CA THR A 44 16.01 2.18 19.37
C THR A 44 14.58 1.86 18.93
N THR A 45 13.65 2.79 19.07
CA THR A 45 12.25 2.67 18.62
C THR A 45 12.06 3.49 17.35
N PHE A 46 11.49 2.87 16.32
CA PHE A 46 11.01 3.52 15.11
C PHE A 46 9.49 3.62 15.16
N THR A 47 8.95 4.82 15.08
CA THR A 47 7.50 5.05 15.08
C THR A 47 7.07 5.51 13.69
N TYR A 48 6.18 4.73 13.07
CA TYR A 48 5.58 4.95 11.76
C TYR A 48 4.15 5.46 11.95
N ASP A 49 3.86 6.64 11.47
CA ASP A 49 2.54 7.24 11.46
C ASP A 49 1.88 7.07 10.10
N THR A 50 0.61 6.65 10.11
CA THR A 50 -0.22 6.41 8.93
C THR A 50 -1.65 6.90 9.16
N ILE A 51 -2.37 7.17 8.08
CA ILE A 51 -3.79 7.59 8.15
C ILE A 51 -4.76 6.40 8.21
N ASN A 52 -4.31 5.20 7.83
CA ASN A 52 -5.11 3.99 7.78
C ASN A 52 -4.46 2.86 8.59
N PRO A 53 -5.24 1.90 9.09
CA PRO A 53 -4.69 0.70 9.70
C PRO A 53 -3.69 -0.02 8.81
N VAL A 54 -2.51 -0.36 9.37
CA VAL A 54 -1.50 -1.18 8.68
C VAL A 54 -1.76 -2.68 8.79
N MET A 55 -2.74 -3.09 9.58
CA MET A 55 -3.14 -4.50 9.71
C MET A 55 -4.64 -4.61 9.90
N VAL A 56 -5.24 -5.53 9.15
CA VAL A 56 -6.63 -5.97 9.31
C VAL A 56 -6.67 -7.39 9.85
N GLY A 57 -5.76 -8.23 9.40
CA GLY A 57 -5.59 -9.61 9.82
C GLY A 57 -4.14 -10.07 9.67
N TRP A 58 -3.81 -11.24 10.20
CA TRP A 58 -2.45 -11.78 10.24
C TRP A 58 -2.23 -12.98 9.32
N ASP A 59 -3.26 -13.44 8.59
CA ASP A 59 -3.11 -14.58 7.69
C ASP A 59 -2.40 -14.16 6.38
N PRO A 60 -1.10 -14.45 6.20
CA PRO A 60 -0.32 -13.97 5.06
C PRO A 60 -0.76 -14.56 3.72
N SER A 61 -1.65 -15.58 3.75
CA SER A 61 -2.23 -16.17 2.53
C SER A 61 -3.42 -15.39 1.98
N THR A 62 -4.03 -14.51 2.78
CA THR A 62 -5.30 -13.84 2.43
C THR A 62 -5.22 -12.32 2.58
N GLU A 63 -4.24 -11.81 3.35
CA GLU A 63 -4.06 -10.39 3.55
C GLU A 63 -3.70 -9.65 2.25
N ASN A 64 -4.18 -8.44 2.15
CA ASN A 64 -3.98 -7.53 1.03
C ASN A 64 -3.95 -6.07 1.48
N SER A 65 -3.94 -5.12 0.55
CA SER A 65 -3.98 -3.68 0.82
C SER A 65 -2.83 -3.23 1.76
N ASN A 66 -3.09 -2.38 2.75
CA ASN A 66 -2.08 -1.80 3.63
C ASN A 66 -1.36 -2.81 4.53
N SER A 67 -1.85 -4.05 4.65
CA SER A 67 -1.20 -5.08 5.48
C SER A 67 0.25 -5.35 5.09
N ILE A 68 0.64 -5.09 3.84
CA ILE A 68 2.03 -5.21 3.37
C ILE A 68 2.99 -4.38 4.23
N ILE A 69 2.59 -3.22 4.75
CA ILE A 69 3.44 -2.30 5.52
C ILE A 69 4.00 -3.00 6.77
N ALA A 70 3.18 -3.76 7.46
CA ALA A 70 3.59 -4.53 8.63
C ALA A 70 4.11 -5.93 8.26
N LEU A 71 3.44 -6.63 7.32
CA LEU A 71 3.83 -7.99 6.90
C LEU A 71 5.27 -8.04 6.37
N ALA A 72 5.70 -7.04 5.59
CA ALA A 72 7.06 -6.98 5.06
C ALA A 72 8.16 -6.82 6.12
N ASN A 73 7.79 -6.51 7.38
CA ASN A 73 8.70 -6.46 8.53
C ASN A 73 8.64 -7.70 9.42
N THR A 74 7.58 -8.53 9.27
CA THR A 74 7.35 -9.75 10.07
C THR A 74 7.53 -11.03 9.26
N TYR A 75 7.29 -11.00 7.96
CA TYR A 75 7.43 -12.13 7.05
C TYR A 75 8.49 -11.86 5.99
N GLU A 76 9.00 -12.92 5.38
CA GLU A 76 9.90 -12.85 4.24
C GLU A 76 9.43 -13.78 3.12
N THR A 77 9.91 -13.50 1.91
CA THR A 77 9.64 -14.22 0.67
C THR A 77 10.90 -14.98 0.21
N LEU A 78 10.81 -15.82 -0.81
CA LEU A 78 12.00 -16.52 -1.31
C LEU A 78 13.01 -15.54 -1.93
N THR A 79 12.54 -14.53 -2.62
CA THR A 79 13.32 -13.50 -3.32
C THR A 79 12.78 -12.12 -2.97
N LYS A 80 13.53 -11.05 -3.27
CA LYS A 80 13.10 -9.66 -3.04
C LYS A 80 13.44 -8.78 -4.24
N TYR A 81 12.52 -7.92 -4.66
CA TYR A 81 12.83 -6.93 -5.68
C TYR A 81 13.74 -5.82 -5.13
N ASN A 82 14.85 -5.57 -5.83
CA ASN A 82 15.79 -4.49 -5.53
C ASN A 82 15.53 -3.32 -6.49
N ALA A 83 14.95 -2.24 -5.99
CA ALA A 83 14.58 -1.07 -6.79
C ALA A 83 15.79 -0.32 -7.36
N VAL A 84 16.90 -0.28 -6.62
CA VAL A 84 18.13 0.40 -7.05
C VAL A 84 18.81 -0.35 -8.19
N ALA A 85 18.99 -1.66 -8.01
CA ALA A 85 19.61 -2.51 -9.02
C ALA A 85 18.64 -2.97 -10.12
N LYS A 86 17.34 -2.71 -9.97
CA LYS A 86 16.26 -3.12 -10.88
C LYS A 86 16.29 -4.62 -11.21
N LYS A 87 16.54 -5.44 -10.19
CA LYS A 87 16.65 -6.90 -10.30
C LYS A 87 16.06 -7.60 -9.08
N ILE A 88 15.95 -8.91 -9.19
CA ILE A 88 15.57 -9.77 -8.07
C ILE A 88 16.82 -10.19 -7.30
N ASP A 89 16.79 -9.97 -5.99
CA ASP A 89 17.85 -10.36 -5.06
C ASP A 89 17.46 -11.61 -4.25
N PRO A 90 18.43 -12.42 -3.83
CA PRO A 90 18.23 -13.51 -2.87
C PRO A 90 17.70 -13.01 -1.52
N LEU A 91 16.72 -13.77 -0.93
CA LEU A 91 16.25 -13.52 0.43
C LEU A 91 16.23 -14.84 1.21
N LEU A 92 15.09 -15.55 1.34
CA LEU A 92 15.06 -16.89 1.95
C LEU A 92 15.65 -17.96 1.02
N ALA A 93 15.62 -17.76 -0.29
CA ALA A 93 16.44 -18.51 -1.23
C ALA A 93 17.79 -17.82 -1.42
N THR A 94 18.88 -18.58 -1.45
CA THR A 94 20.24 -18.09 -1.72
C THR A 94 20.55 -18.03 -3.21
N SER A 95 19.87 -18.88 -4.00
CA SER A 95 19.97 -18.94 -5.46
C SER A 95 18.78 -19.68 -6.04
N TRP A 96 18.58 -19.52 -7.34
CA TRP A 96 17.59 -20.27 -8.12
C TRP A 96 18.05 -20.47 -9.55
N SER A 97 17.41 -21.43 -10.20
CA SER A 97 17.59 -21.71 -11.62
C SER A 97 16.28 -22.12 -12.25
N THR A 98 16.18 -21.95 -13.57
CA THR A 98 15.02 -22.39 -14.35
C THR A 98 15.44 -23.27 -15.51
N SER A 99 14.56 -24.18 -15.94
CA SER A 99 14.73 -24.94 -17.18
C SER A 99 14.58 -24.01 -18.40
N PRO A 100 15.14 -24.39 -19.57
CA PRO A 100 15.07 -23.55 -20.78
C PRO A 100 13.65 -23.19 -21.24
N ASP A 101 12.67 -24.05 -20.93
CA ASP A 101 11.25 -23.83 -21.21
C ASP A 101 10.50 -23.05 -20.11
N ALA A 102 11.22 -22.64 -19.05
CA ALA A 102 10.69 -21.97 -17.87
C ALA A 102 9.54 -22.74 -17.15
N LEU A 103 9.47 -24.06 -17.31
CA LEU A 103 8.46 -24.92 -16.68
C LEU A 103 8.91 -25.56 -15.37
N THR A 104 10.21 -25.52 -15.07
CA THR A 104 10.76 -26.05 -13.82
C THR A 104 11.69 -25.03 -13.19
N TRP A 105 11.37 -24.63 -11.96
CA TRP A 105 12.16 -23.68 -11.16
C TRP A 105 12.67 -24.34 -9.91
N THR A 106 13.97 -24.24 -9.65
CA THR A 106 14.64 -24.81 -8.48
C THR A 106 15.17 -23.68 -7.61
N PHE A 107 14.75 -23.62 -6.34
CA PHE A 107 15.24 -22.67 -5.35
C PHE A 107 16.05 -23.40 -4.26
N HIS A 108 17.23 -22.87 -3.95
CA HIS A 108 18.08 -23.34 -2.86
C HIS A 108 17.89 -22.43 -1.65
N LEU A 109 17.45 -23.01 -0.53
CA LEU A 109 17.08 -22.27 0.66
C LEU A 109 18.28 -21.91 1.53
N ARG A 110 18.17 -20.78 2.22
CA ARG A 110 19.11 -20.32 3.24
C ARG A 110 19.08 -21.28 4.44
N PRO A 111 20.23 -21.70 4.96
CA PRO A 111 20.29 -22.51 6.20
C PRO A 111 20.03 -21.63 7.43
N ASN A 112 19.67 -22.27 8.55
CA ASN A 112 19.53 -21.64 9.86
C ASN A 112 18.55 -20.47 9.93
N VAL A 113 17.50 -20.48 9.11
CA VAL A 113 16.37 -19.55 9.21
C VAL A 113 15.35 -20.14 10.17
N PHE A 114 14.95 -19.36 11.18
CA PHE A 114 13.93 -19.76 12.15
C PHE A 114 12.67 -18.94 11.96
N PHE A 115 11.54 -19.59 12.08
CA PHE A 115 10.26 -18.90 12.26
C PHE A 115 10.18 -18.27 13.66
N HIS A 116 9.32 -17.29 13.84
CA HIS A 116 9.06 -16.69 15.16
C HIS A 116 8.53 -17.72 16.18
N THR A 117 7.90 -18.79 15.70
CA THR A 117 7.53 -19.97 16.51
C THR A 117 8.72 -20.77 17.07
N GLY A 118 9.95 -20.45 16.66
CA GLY A 118 11.19 -21.15 17.04
C GLY A 118 11.50 -22.38 16.19
N ARG A 119 10.67 -22.75 15.21
CA ARG A 119 10.90 -23.88 14.30
C ARG A 119 11.84 -23.48 13.17
N LEU A 120 12.66 -24.44 12.71
CA LEU A 120 13.56 -24.26 11.57
C LEU A 120 12.73 -24.26 10.27
N MET A 121 12.99 -23.29 9.38
CA MET A 121 12.45 -23.29 8.02
C MET A 121 13.08 -24.41 7.20
N THR A 122 12.26 -25.17 6.51
CA THR A 122 12.67 -26.25 5.59
C THR A 122 11.93 -26.10 4.26
N ALA A 123 12.40 -26.81 3.23
CA ALA A 123 11.72 -26.89 1.94
C ALA A 123 10.25 -27.34 2.08
N GLN A 124 9.97 -28.26 3.01
CA GLN A 124 8.60 -28.71 3.29
C GLN A 124 7.74 -27.58 3.89
N ALA A 125 8.31 -26.71 4.73
CA ALA A 125 7.58 -25.56 5.27
C ALA A 125 7.25 -24.55 4.16
N VAL A 126 8.20 -24.26 3.27
CA VAL A 126 7.97 -23.40 2.08
C VAL A 126 6.85 -23.98 1.21
N LYS A 127 6.93 -25.26 0.86
CA LYS A 127 5.88 -25.97 0.11
C LYS A 127 4.52 -25.82 0.80
N SER A 128 4.44 -26.10 2.08
CA SER A 128 3.18 -26.07 2.83
C SER A 128 2.56 -24.65 2.88
N ALA A 129 3.37 -23.60 3.03
CA ALA A 129 2.91 -22.21 3.02
C ALA A 129 2.30 -21.84 1.67
N ILE A 130 3.01 -22.11 0.57
CA ILE A 130 2.55 -21.76 -0.78
C ILE A 130 1.34 -22.63 -1.19
N GLU A 131 1.36 -23.94 -0.93
CA GLU A 131 0.21 -24.80 -1.23
C GLU A 131 -1.05 -24.41 -0.46
N ARG A 132 -0.91 -23.92 0.80
CA ARG A 132 -2.03 -23.37 1.55
C ARG A 132 -2.59 -22.12 0.86
N THR A 133 -1.75 -21.20 0.45
CA THR A 133 -2.17 -19.98 -0.27
C THR A 133 -2.90 -20.32 -1.58
N ILE A 134 -2.35 -21.23 -2.38
CA ILE A 134 -3.00 -21.73 -3.61
C ILE A 134 -4.37 -22.35 -3.30
N LYS A 135 -4.47 -23.16 -2.25
CA LYS A 135 -5.70 -23.85 -1.85
C LYS A 135 -6.80 -22.89 -1.38
N LEU A 136 -6.44 -21.87 -0.62
CA LEU A 136 -7.39 -20.85 -0.16
C LEU A 136 -7.92 -20.00 -1.32
N ASN A 137 -7.09 -19.75 -2.32
CA ASN A 137 -7.45 -19.00 -3.53
C ASN A 137 -8.14 -17.66 -3.21
N GLN A 138 -7.57 -16.90 -2.28
CA GLN A 138 -8.06 -15.59 -1.84
C GLN A 138 -6.98 -14.52 -2.02
N GLY A 139 -7.36 -13.24 -1.99
CA GLY A 139 -6.42 -12.14 -2.17
C GLY A 139 -5.60 -12.30 -3.46
N ALA A 140 -4.30 -12.09 -3.34
CA ALA A 140 -3.37 -12.19 -4.47
C ALA A 140 -2.92 -13.63 -4.81
N ALA A 141 -3.63 -14.68 -4.36
CA ALA A 141 -3.25 -16.07 -4.60
C ALA A 141 -3.12 -16.44 -6.09
N TYR A 142 -3.74 -15.66 -6.98
CA TYR A 142 -3.64 -15.82 -8.44
C TYR A 142 -2.19 -15.82 -8.95
N ILE A 143 -1.25 -15.18 -8.25
CA ILE A 143 0.17 -15.13 -8.64
C ILE A 143 0.80 -16.52 -8.78
N TRP A 144 0.23 -17.53 -8.11
CA TRP A 144 0.66 -18.93 -8.16
C TRP A 144 -0.12 -19.77 -9.18
N SER A 145 -0.96 -19.17 -10.03
CA SER A 145 -1.82 -19.87 -11.00
C SER A 145 -1.05 -20.80 -11.93
N ALA A 146 0.18 -20.44 -12.29
CA ALA A 146 1.06 -21.26 -13.11
C ALA A 146 1.55 -22.56 -12.41
N VAL A 147 1.55 -22.62 -11.08
CA VAL A 147 2.08 -23.76 -10.34
C VAL A 147 1.19 -25.01 -10.50
N ARG A 148 1.79 -26.10 -10.97
CA ARG A 148 1.17 -27.42 -11.05
C ARG A 148 1.44 -28.25 -9.79
N SER A 149 2.70 -28.28 -9.34
CA SER A 149 3.12 -29.03 -8.16
C SER A 149 4.43 -28.47 -7.60
N ILE A 150 4.66 -28.73 -6.32
CA ILE A 150 5.87 -28.35 -5.60
C ILE A 150 6.51 -29.61 -5.02
N ALA A 151 7.78 -29.84 -5.36
CA ALA A 151 8.57 -30.94 -4.82
C ALA A 151 9.65 -30.43 -3.86
N THR A 152 10.02 -31.25 -2.89
CA THR A 152 11.05 -30.96 -1.88
C THR A 152 12.06 -32.09 -1.83
N PRO A 153 12.98 -32.19 -2.82
CA PRO A 153 13.92 -33.29 -2.94
C PRO A 153 14.93 -33.35 -1.77
N SER A 154 15.12 -32.27 -1.07
CA SER A 154 15.88 -32.18 0.17
C SER A 154 15.26 -31.18 1.15
N SER A 155 15.78 -31.10 2.37
CA SER A 155 15.32 -30.09 3.35
C SER A 155 15.63 -28.65 2.95
N SER A 156 16.53 -28.41 1.99
CA SER A 156 16.99 -27.10 1.54
C SER A 156 16.72 -26.81 0.06
N THR A 157 15.97 -27.67 -0.65
CA THR A 157 15.70 -27.48 -2.09
C THR A 157 14.21 -27.59 -2.35
N VAL A 158 13.65 -26.56 -2.98
CA VAL A 158 12.25 -26.51 -3.44
C VAL A 158 12.24 -26.46 -4.96
N VAL A 159 11.44 -27.34 -5.57
CA VAL A 159 11.28 -27.39 -7.03
C VAL A 159 9.82 -27.16 -7.39
N PHE A 160 9.57 -26.13 -8.17
CA PHE A 160 8.26 -25.83 -8.71
C PHE A 160 8.16 -26.37 -10.13
N HIS A 161 7.11 -27.13 -10.39
CA HIS A 161 6.72 -27.54 -11.74
C HIS A 161 5.50 -26.74 -12.17
N LEU A 162 5.59 -26.06 -13.31
CA LEU A 162 4.58 -25.16 -13.80
C LEU A 162 3.68 -25.82 -14.86
N LYS A 163 2.48 -25.34 -15.04
CA LYS A 163 1.52 -25.67 -16.10
C LYS A 163 1.88 -24.97 -17.41
N TYR A 164 2.46 -23.76 -17.29
CA TYR A 164 2.92 -22.89 -18.36
C TYR A 164 4.05 -22.01 -17.84
N ALA A 165 4.85 -21.45 -18.73
CA ALA A 165 5.97 -20.58 -18.37
C ALA A 165 5.49 -19.33 -17.63
N ALA A 166 6.14 -19.03 -16.49
CA ALA A 166 5.89 -17.82 -15.70
C ALA A 166 7.19 -17.35 -15.04
N PRO A 167 7.38 -16.04 -14.79
CA PRO A 167 8.59 -15.48 -14.17
C PRO A 167 8.58 -15.70 -12.65
N LEU A 168 8.83 -16.93 -12.22
CA LEU A 168 8.59 -17.35 -10.84
C LEU A 168 9.53 -16.68 -9.82
N ASP A 169 10.69 -16.22 -10.24
CA ASP A 169 11.61 -15.43 -9.40
C ASP A 169 11.00 -14.07 -9.02
N ILE A 170 10.27 -13.43 -9.94
CA ILE A 170 9.55 -12.19 -9.69
C ILE A 170 8.30 -12.47 -8.84
N VAL A 171 7.53 -13.50 -9.16
CA VAL A 171 6.36 -13.94 -8.38
C VAL A 171 6.74 -14.25 -6.94
N ALA A 172 7.86 -14.95 -6.73
CA ALA A 172 8.37 -15.30 -5.41
C ALA A 172 8.90 -14.09 -4.59
N SER A 173 8.92 -12.88 -5.16
CA SER A 173 9.21 -11.62 -4.48
C SER A 173 7.97 -10.79 -4.15
N ALA A 174 6.77 -11.30 -4.45
CA ALA A 174 5.53 -10.56 -4.30
C ALA A 174 5.30 -10.07 -2.86
N GLY A 175 4.73 -8.87 -2.75
CA GLY A 175 4.39 -8.27 -1.46
C GLY A 175 3.18 -8.91 -0.78
N TYR A 176 2.43 -9.74 -1.52
CA TYR A 176 1.26 -10.48 -1.04
C TYR A 176 1.31 -11.92 -1.52
N ALA A 177 0.69 -12.83 -0.75
CA ALA A 177 0.52 -14.24 -1.11
C ALA A 177 1.82 -15.04 -1.34
N ALA A 178 3.02 -14.43 -1.27
CA ALA A 178 4.31 -15.09 -1.45
C ALA A 178 5.11 -15.28 -0.16
N TYR A 179 4.57 -14.87 0.98
CA TYR A 179 5.24 -15.02 2.27
C TYR A 179 5.39 -16.47 2.70
N ILE A 180 6.54 -16.76 3.28
CA ILE A 180 6.84 -18.07 3.86
C ILE A 180 6.59 -18.01 5.36
N PHE A 181 5.79 -18.95 5.87
CA PHE A 181 5.38 -18.99 7.27
C PHE A 181 5.22 -20.42 7.79
N ASP A 182 5.23 -20.57 9.10
CA ASP A 182 5.05 -21.87 9.76
C ASP A 182 3.58 -22.30 9.76
N THR A 183 3.18 -23.14 8.83
CA THR A 183 1.81 -23.66 8.75
C THR A 183 1.42 -24.60 9.90
N LYS A 184 2.38 -24.96 10.77
CA LYS A 184 2.15 -25.80 11.96
C LYS A 184 2.15 -24.98 13.26
N ALA A 185 2.16 -23.65 13.16
CA ALA A 185 2.23 -22.74 14.31
C ALA A 185 1.06 -22.94 15.29
N SER A 186 -0.13 -23.22 14.76
CA SER A 186 -1.36 -23.35 15.54
C SER A 186 -1.54 -24.71 16.27
N GLY A 187 -0.63 -25.66 16.07
CA GLY A 187 -0.80 -27.02 16.61
C GLY A 187 -2.05 -27.71 16.05
N ASN A 188 -3.03 -27.98 16.91
CA ASN A 188 -4.30 -28.62 16.54
C ASN A 188 -5.42 -27.61 16.21
N GLU A 189 -5.22 -26.33 16.44
CA GLU A 189 -6.20 -25.31 16.10
C GLU A 189 -6.20 -25.04 14.58
N PRO A 190 -7.35 -24.71 13.95
CA PRO A 190 -7.37 -24.23 12.58
C PRO A 190 -6.51 -22.99 12.41
N LEU A 191 -5.56 -23.00 11.48
CA LEU A 191 -4.55 -21.95 11.34
C LEU A 191 -5.17 -20.57 11.06
N ALA A 192 -6.26 -20.49 10.29
CA ALA A 192 -6.97 -19.24 10.06
C ALA A 192 -7.47 -18.60 11.37
N LYS A 193 -8.10 -19.43 12.24
CA LYS A 193 -8.57 -18.97 13.55
C LYS A 193 -7.42 -18.54 14.48
N TRP A 194 -6.28 -19.22 14.39
CA TRP A 194 -5.08 -18.86 15.13
C TRP A 194 -4.55 -17.48 14.70
N PHE A 195 -4.55 -17.16 13.41
CA PHE A 195 -4.20 -15.84 12.91
C PHE A 195 -5.20 -14.74 13.35
N GLU A 196 -6.50 -15.06 13.45
CA GLU A 196 -7.54 -14.12 13.94
C GLU A 196 -7.27 -13.66 15.39
N ALA A 197 -6.56 -14.45 16.17
CA ALA A 197 -6.15 -14.13 17.53
C ALA A 197 -4.85 -13.28 17.61
N ALA A 198 -4.50 -12.58 16.54
CA ALA A 198 -3.32 -11.71 16.44
C ALA A 198 -1.98 -12.46 16.54
N HIS A 199 -1.95 -13.73 16.17
CA HIS A 199 -0.72 -14.49 16.07
C HIS A 199 -0.09 -14.35 14.68
N GLU A 200 1.23 -14.46 14.63
CA GLU A 200 1.99 -14.50 13.37
C GLU A 200 3.08 -15.59 13.43
N ALA A 201 3.53 -16.04 12.27
CA ALA A 201 4.44 -17.18 12.14
C ALA A 201 5.51 -16.93 11.07
N GLY A 202 6.01 -15.70 10.97
CA GLY A 202 6.98 -15.28 9.95
C GLY A 202 8.42 -15.66 10.28
N THR A 203 9.34 -15.22 9.41
CA THR A 203 10.80 -15.35 9.52
C THR A 203 11.50 -14.02 9.62
N GLY A 204 10.76 -12.92 9.51
CA GLY A 204 11.28 -11.57 9.38
C GLY A 204 12.03 -11.06 10.60
N PRO A 205 12.62 -9.86 10.51
CA PRO A 205 13.42 -9.28 11.59
C PRO A 205 12.61 -8.94 12.85
N TYR A 206 11.32 -8.73 12.72
CA TYR A 206 10.47 -8.34 13.85
C TYR A 206 9.31 -9.32 14.01
N ALA A 207 8.95 -9.57 15.27
CA ALA A 207 7.78 -10.34 15.68
C ALA A 207 6.76 -9.44 16.36
N VAL A 208 5.48 -9.79 16.29
CA VAL A 208 4.40 -9.06 16.98
C VAL A 208 4.59 -9.11 18.48
N GLN A 209 4.58 -7.94 19.10
CA GLN A 209 4.58 -7.78 20.55
C GLN A 209 3.17 -7.48 21.07
N THR A 210 2.51 -6.49 20.49
CA THR A 210 1.13 -6.12 20.80
C THR A 210 0.41 -5.61 19.57
N TRP A 211 -0.89 -5.89 19.48
CA TRP A 211 -1.76 -5.33 18.44
C TRP A 211 -3.09 -4.90 19.04
N ASN A 212 -3.34 -3.61 18.98
CA ASN A 212 -4.63 -3.03 19.31
C ASN A 212 -5.35 -2.66 17.99
N SER A 213 -6.40 -3.40 17.66
CA SER A 213 -7.21 -3.21 16.46
C SER A 213 -8.42 -2.29 16.67
N GLY A 214 -8.51 -1.60 17.82
CA GLY A 214 -9.58 -0.66 18.14
C GLY A 214 -9.48 0.68 17.41
N GLN A 215 -10.21 1.69 17.88
CA GLN A 215 -10.25 3.02 17.26
C GLN A 215 -8.88 3.73 17.25
N GLU A 216 -8.07 3.54 18.28
CA GLU A 216 -6.69 4.01 18.33
C GLU A 216 -5.76 2.85 18.00
N MET A 217 -5.75 2.48 16.71
CA MET A 217 -4.97 1.34 16.28
C MET A 217 -3.48 1.57 16.49
N GLU A 218 -2.86 0.68 17.26
CA GLU A 218 -1.42 0.61 17.45
C GLU A 218 -0.93 -0.83 17.28
N LEU A 219 0.08 -1.01 16.45
CA LEU A 219 0.80 -2.27 16.30
C LEU A 219 2.23 -2.07 16.75
N VAL A 220 2.69 -2.90 17.67
CA VAL A 220 4.07 -2.92 18.16
C VAL A 220 4.74 -4.21 17.75
N LEU A 221 5.87 -4.07 17.06
CA LEU A 221 6.76 -5.16 16.74
C LEU A 221 8.06 -5.05 17.54
N ALA A 222 8.60 -6.19 17.98
CA ALA A 222 9.87 -6.30 18.66
C ALA A 222 10.89 -7.09 17.83
N ALA A 223 12.18 -6.75 17.96
CA ALA A 223 13.26 -7.45 17.28
C ALA A 223 13.23 -8.95 17.60
N PHE A 224 13.26 -9.80 16.57
CA PHE A 224 13.33 -11.24 16.72
C PHE A 224 14.79 -11.66 16.98
N PRO A 225 15.13 -12.19 18.17
CA PRO A 225 16.52 -12.44 18.56
C PRO A 225 17.25 -13.43 17.66
N LYS A 226 16.52 -14.39 17.06
CA LYS A 226 17.08 -15.45 16.19
C LYS A 226 17.00 -15.09 14.70
N TYR A 227 16.82 -13.80 14.36
CA TYR A 227 16.79 -13.39 12.97
C TYR A 227 18.10 -13.75 12.26
N TRP A 228 18.01 -14.37 11.10
CA TRP A 228 19.14 -14.98 10.41
C TRP A 228 20.24 -14.00 9.95
N ARG A 229 19.91 -12.71 9.74
CA ARG A 229 20.90 -11.65 9.46
C ARG A 229 21.61 -11.15 10.71
N GLY A 230 21.15 -11.55 11.91
CA GLY A 230 21.68 -11.09 13.19
C GLY A 230 21.31 -9.65 13.54
N TRP A 231 21.90 -9.16 14.62
CA TRP A 231 21.62 -7.82 15.16
C TRP A 231 22.92 -7.04 15.49
N SER A 232 24.00 -7.34 14.77
CA SER A 232 25.24 -6.59 14.88
C SER A 232 25.09 -5.20 14.29
N GLY A 233 25.71 -4.18 14.95
CA GLY A 233 25.54 -2.77 14.57
C GLY A 233 24.34 -2.09 15.21
N THR A 234 24.01 -0.91 14.70
CA THR A 234 22.89 -0.10 15.20
C THR A 234 21.63 -0.38 14.37
N HIS A 235 20.61 -0.91 15.04
CA HIS A 235 19.29 -1.19 14.45
C HIS A 235 18.20 -0.70 15.39
N TYR A 236 17.05 -0.32 14.83
CA TYR A 236 15.84 -0.19 15.61
C TYR A 236 15.45 -1.57 16.15
N LYS A 237 15.14 -1.65 17.46
CA LYS A 237 14.75 -2.90 18.13
C LYS A 237 13.25 -3.01 18.36
N ARG A 238 12.55 -1.91 18.21
CA ARG A 238 11.10 -1.80 18.36
C ARG A 238 10.54 -0.97 17.21
N VAL A 239 9.44 -1.42 16.65
CA VAL A 239 8.68 -0.70 15.62
C VAL A 239 7.28 -0.47 16.14
N VAL A 240 6.81 0.76 16.06
CA VAL A 240 5.45 1.14 16.43
C VAL A 240 4.75 1.71 15.19
N PHE A 241 3.68 1.08 14.78
CA PHE A 241 2.77 1.65 13.78
C PHE A 241 1.58 2.26 14.51
N ARG A 242 1.28 3.50 14.18
CA ARG A 242 0.22 4.29 14.82
C ARG A 242 -0.66 4.93 13.77
N VAL A 243 -1.98 4.96 14.02
CA VAL A 243 -2.93 5.64 13.12
C VAL A 243 -3.20 7.04 13.64
N VAL A 244 -2.86 8.05 12.83
CA VAL A 244 -3.12 9.48 13.08
C VAL A 244 -3.81 10.07 11.85
N THR A 245 -5.11 10.29 11.95
CA THR A 245 -5.94 10.71 10.81
C THR A 245 -5.92 12.22 10.55
N GLN A 246 -5.31 13.01 11.45
CA GLN A 246 -5.24 14.46 11.35
C GLN A 246 -3.82 14.91 10.98
N ASP A 247 -3.64 15.45 9.79
CA ASP A 247 -2.34 15.93 9.26
C ASP A 247 -1.59 16.86 10.23
N THR A 248 -2.31 17.79 10.87
CA THR A 248 -1.71 18.74 11.82
C THR A 248 -1.16 18.04 13.06
N THR A 249 -1.84 17.01 13.55
CA THR A 249 -1.37 16.16 14.66
C THR A 249 -0.13 15.37 14.23
N ALA A 250 -0.14 14.77 13.03
CA ALA A 250 1.02 14.04 12.49
C ALA A 250 2.25 14.96 12.40
N VAL A 251 2.08 16.21 11.94
CA VAL A 251 3.16 17.22 11.88
C VAL A 251 3.68 17.54 13.27
N GLN A 252 2.80 17.73 14.27
CA GLN A 252 3.20 18.00 15.66
C GLN A 252 4.02 16.84 16.25
N LEU A 253 3.56 15.60 16.10
CA LEU A 253 4.24 14.41 16.58
C LEU A 253 5.61 14.20 15.91
N LEU A 254 5.71 14.47 14.59
CA LEU A 254 6.96 14.41 13.88
C LEU A 254 7.95 15.50 14.34
N THR A 255 7.48 16.74 14.52
CA THR A 255 8.34 17.87 14.90
C THR A 255 8.74 17.81 16.38
N SER A 256 7.97 17.18 17.25
CA SER A 256 8.35 16.88 18.64
C SER A 256 9.31 15.69 18.76
N GLY A 257 9.46 14.89 17.72
CA GLY A 257 10.28 13.67 17.75
C GLY A 257 9.58 12.44 18.31
N GLU A 258 8.29 12.51 18.60
CA GLU A 258 7.49 11.36 19.06
C GLU A 258 7.23 10.34 17.97
N VAL A 259 7.19 10.79 16.70
CA VAL A 259 7.06 9.98 15.50
C VAL A 259 8.33 10.11 14.67
N SER A 260 8.83 8.97 14.17
CA SER A 260 10.06 8.92 13.36
C SER A 260 9.80 9.15 11.88
N PHE A 261 8.61 8.77 11.40
CA PHE A 261 8.23 8.76 10.00
C PHE A 261 6.72 8.97 9.84
N VAL A 262 6.33 9.84 8.92
CA VAL A 262 4.94 10.07 8.53
C VAL A 262 4.77 9.66 7.06
N GLU A 263 3.86 8.72 6.83
CA GLU A 263 3.58 8.15 5.52
C GLU A 263 2.97 9.16 4.55
N GLN A 264 1.98 9.90 5.02
CA GLN A 264 1.21 10.81 4.19
C GLN A 264 0.73 12.02 4.98
N MET A 265 0.73 13.17 4.35
CA MET A 265 0.05 14.40 4.79
C MET A 265 -0.36 15.21 3.57
N SER A 266 -1.19 16.23 3.76
CA SER A 266 -1.56 17.11 2.66
C SER A 266 -0.32 17.74 2.01
N PRO A 267 -0.30 17.88 0.67
CA PRO A 267 0.87 18.42 -0.05
C PRO A 267 1.28 19.82 0.41
N SER A 268 0.34 20.61 0.89
CA SER A 268 0.61 21.95 1.43
C SER A 268 1.39 21.90 2.74
N LEU A 269 0.99 21.00 3.66
CA LEU A 269 1.70 20.81 4.94
C LEU A 269 3.08 20.21 4.69
N TRP A 270 3.19 19.20 3.82
CA TRP A 270 4.48 18.63 3.45
C TRP A 270 5.44 19.71 2.91
N ALA A 271 4.96 20.57 2.02
CA ALA A 271 5.77 21.65 1.46
C ALA A 271 6.23 22.65 2.54
N SER A 272 5.43 22.90 3.58
CA SER A 272 5.79 23.81 4.68
C SER A 272 6.94 23.30 5.55
N LEU A 273 7.20 21.98 5.55
CA LEU A 273 8.26 21.37 6.34
C LEU A 273 9.64 21.44 5.68
N LYS A 274 9.76 21.91 4.42
CA LYS A 274 11.02 21.93 3.66
C LYS A 274 12.16 22.70 4.34
N THR A 275 11.83 23.67 5.16
CA THR A 275 12.83 24.50 5.87
C THR A 275 13.17 23.99 7.26
N ASN A 276 12.52 22.91 7.74
CA ASN A 276 12.80 22.37 9.05
C ASN A 276 14.13 21.57 9.04
N PRO A 277 15.17 22.02 9.79
CA PRO A 277 16.49 21.40 9.75
C PRO A 277 16.56 20.00 10.37
N GLN A 278 15.56 19.62 11.17
CA GLN A 278 15.49 18.32 11.86
C GLN A 278 14.84 17.23 11.00
N LEU A 279 14.22 17.62 9.89
CA LEU A 279 13.46 16.70 9.03
C LEU A 279 14.20 16.40 7.73
N GLN A 280 14.00 15.21 7.22
CA GLN A 280 14.25 14.83 5.84
C GLN A 280 12.93 14.59 5.14
N LEU A 281 12.75 15.23 3.99
CA LEU A 281 11.58 15.05 3.13
C LEU A 281 12.01 14.22 1.92
N VAL A 282 11.31 13.11 1.72
CA VAL A 282 11.59 12.16 0.64
C VAL A 282 10.47 12.26 -0.39
N SER A 283 10.84 12.57 -1.64
CA SER A 283 9.92 12.59 -2.78
C SER A 283 10.39 11.54 -3.78
N VAL A 284 9.56 10.56 -4.10
CA VAL A 284 9.94 9.44 -4.95
C VAL A 284 8.77 8.98 -5.83
N PRO A 285 8.95 8.81 -7.16
CA PRO A 285 7.96 8.17 -8.00
C PRO A 285 7.71 6.73 -7.54
N LEU A 286 6.46 6.36 -7.39
CA LEU A 286 6.05 5.02 -6.97
C LEU A 286 5.44 4.26 -8.15
N TRP A 287 5.45 2.93 -8.08
CA TRP A 287 4.61 2.11 -8.96
C TRP A 287 3.19 2.06 -8.39
N GLN A 288 2.57 3.20 -8.35
CA GLN A 288 1.25 3.38 -7.80
C GLN A 288 0.52 4.45 -8.60
N ASN A 289 -0.74 4.23 -8.88
CA ASN A 289 -1.61 5.25 -9.46
C ASN A 289 -2.89 5.41 -8.64
N LEU A 290 -3.46 6.62 -8.69
CA LEU A 290 -4.84 6.84 -8.27
C LEU A 290 -5.74 6.56 -9.47
N ILE A 291 -6.65 5.63 -9.29
CA ILE A 291 -7.60 5.22 -10.33
C ILE A 291 -9.04 5.39 -9.85
N GLY A 292 -9.95 5.56 -10.81
CA GLY A 292 -11.39 5.49 -10.58
C GLY A 292 -11.98 4.29 -11.32
N GLN A 293 -12.40 3.25 -10.60
CA GLN A 293 -13.09 2.11 -11.21
C GLN A 293 -14.54 2.49 -11.51
N MET A 294 -14.91 2.56 -12.79
CA MET A 294 -16.25 2.94 -13.26
C MET A 294 -17.17 1.74 -13.37
N ASN A 295 -18.41 1.88 -12.92
CA ASN A 295 -19.41 0.81 -12.97
C ASN A 295 -19.85 0.51 -14.42
N CYS A 296 -19.25 -0.48 -15.05
CA CYS A 296 -19.53 -0.86 -16.44
C CYS A 296 -20.84 -1.64 -16.63
N LYS A 297 -21.55 -2.01 -15.56
CA LYS A 297 -22.75 -2.86 -15.62
C LYS A 297 -24.06 -2.14 -15.31
N SER A 298 -24.02 -0.97 -14.67
CA SER A 298 -25.23 -0.28 -14.23
C SER A 298 -25.12 1.23 -14.40
N GLY A 299 -26.25 1.91 -14.52
CA GLY A 299 -26.33 3.36 -14.66
C GLY A 299 -25.75 3.91 -15.95
N PRO A 300 -25.50 5.22 -16.01
CA PRO A 300 -24.98 5.89 -17.23
C PRO A 300 -23.61 5.36 -17.66
N LEU A 301 -22.77 4.94 -16.71
CA LEU A 301 -21.44 4.43 -16.98
C LEU A 301 -21.40 3.01 -17.58
N ALA A 302 -22.55 2.34 -17.72
CA ALA A 302 -22.62 1.10 -18.51
C ALA A 302 -22.34 1.35 -20.00
N ASN A 303 -22.55 2.59 -20.49
CA ASN A 303 -22.23 3.00 -21.85
C ASN A 303 -20.75 3.44 -21.95
N PRO A 304 -19.90 2.78 -22.77
CA PRO A 304 -18.49 3.15 -22.93
C PRO A 304 -18.32 4.59 -23.47
N THR A 305 -19.21 5.09 -24.33
CA THR A 305 -19.16 6.49 -24.81
C THR A 305 -19.28 7.49 -23.66
N VAL A 306 -20.09 7.19 -22.64
CA VAL A 306 -20.21 8.03 -21.44
C VAL A 306 -18.93 7.95 -20.61
N ARG A 307 -18.32 6.78 -20.44
CA ARG A 307 -17.04 6.63 -19.72
C ARG A 307 -15.92 7.41 -20.39
N GLN A 308 -15.82 7.33 -21.72
CA GLN A 308 -14.87 8.14 -22.51
C GLN A 308 -15.12 9.64 -22.31
N ALA A 309 -16.39 10.07 -22.34
CA ALA A 309 -16.75 11.45 -22.11
C ALA A 309 -16.30 11.96 -20.73
N ILE A 310 -16.53 11.17 -19.68
CA ILE A 310 -16.06 11.49 -18.32
C ILE A 310 -14.54 11.61 -18.31
N SER A 311 -13.80 10.71 -18.97
CA SER A 311 -12.33 10.77 -19.03
C SER A 311 -11.81 12.02 -19.77
N TYR A 312 -12.45 12.45 -20.84
CA TYR A 312 -12.09 13.71 -21.51
C TYR A 312 -12.47 14.98 -20.72
N ALA A 313 -13.39 14.85 -19.77
CA ALA A 313 -13.89 15.99 -18.98
C ALA A 313 -12.95 16.38 -17.83
N ILE A 314 -11.99 15.56 -17.42
CA ILE A 314 -11.17 15.77 -16.23
C ILE A 314 -9.91 16.58 -16.58
N ASP A 315 -9.66 17.65 -15.81
CA ASP A 315 -8.43 18.44 -15.87
C ASP A 315 -7.30 17.77 -15.08
N TYR A 316 -6.57 16.87 -15.74
CA TYR A 316 -5.45 16.12 -15.14
C TYR A 316 -4.29 17.03 -14.73
N GLU A 317 -4.01 18.08 -15.52
CA GLU A 317 -2.97 19.08 -15.19
C GLU A 317 -3.37 19.91 -13.96
N GLY A 318 -4.65 20.23 -13.85
CA GLY A 318 -5.21 20.87 -12.65
C GLY A 318 -5.04 20.00 -11.41
N ILE A 319 -5.27 18.69 -11.52
CA ILE A 319 -5.03 17.71 -10.44
C ILE A 319 -3.55 17.72 -10.03
N VAL A 320 -2.63 17.55 -10.98
CA VAL A 320 -1.17 17.52 -10.72
C VAL A 320 -0.71 18.82 -10.06
N THR A 321 -1.19 19.97 -10.55
CA THR A 321 -0.87 21.28 -9.98
C THR A 321 -1.37 21.42 -8.54
N ALA A 322 -2.60 20.98 -8.26
CA ALA A 322 -3.19 21.05 -6.92
C ALA A 322 -2.48 20.15 -5.91
N LEU A 323 -1.92 19.01 -6.37
CA LEU A 323 -1.20 18.05 -5.55
C LEU A 323 0.27 18.42 -5.29
N LYS A 324 0.75 19.58 -5.79
CA LYS A 324 2.04 20.20 -5.40
C LYS A 324 3.23 19.24 -5.36
N GLY A 325 3.36 18.39 -6.39
CA GLY A 325 4.46 17.44 -6.55
C GLY A 325 4.21 16.06 -5.92
N ALA A 326 3.01 15.78 -5.38
CA ALA A 326 2.60 14.43 -4.96
C ALA A 326 2.04 13.59 -6.12
N ALA A 327 2.00 14.15 -7.33
CA ALA A 327 1.44 13.51 -8.52
C ALA A 327 2.25 13.85 -9.76
N SER A 328 2.23 12.96 -10.74
CA SER A 328 2.60 13.21 -12.14
C SER A 328 1.43 12.82 -13.06
N PRO A 329 1.34 13.40 -14.26
CA PRO A 329 0.31 13.02 -15.22
C PRO A 329 0.36 11.53 -15.51
N PRO A 330 -0.78 10.85 -15.69
CA PRO A 330 -0.77 9.43 -16.02
C PRO A 330 -0.32 9.24 -17.48
N GLY A 331 0.59 8.29 -17.74
CA GLY A 331 0.96 7.91 -19.11
C GLY A 331 0.04 6.83 -19.68
N GLY A 332 -0.31 5.88 -18.84
CA GLY A 332 -1.17 4.73 -19.14
C GLY A 332 -1.52 3.97 -17.86
N LEU A 333 -2.02 2.73 -18.02
CA LEU A 333 -2.41 1.91 -16.87
C LEU A 333 -1.20 1.52 -16.00
N VAL A 334 -0.07 1.22 -16.63
CA VAL A 334 1.16 0.81 -15.94
C VAL A 334 1.99 2.05 -15.60
N PRO A 335 2.33 2.29 -14.32
CA PRO A 335 3.02 3.52 -13.92
C PRO A 335 4.48 3.59 -14.39
N PRO A 336 5.08 4.80 -14.41
CA PRO A 336 6.47 5.04 -14.83
C PRO A 336 7.47 4.22 -14.02
N GLY A 337 8.51 3.74 -14.70
CA GLY A 337 9.60 2.97 -14.09
C GLY A 337 9.36 1.47 -14.02
N LEU A 338 8.13 0.99 -14.21
CA LEU A 338 7.84 -0.42 -14.44
C LEU A 338 7.88 -0.70 -15.95
N TRP A 339 8.41 -1.87 -16.33
CA TRP A 339 8.36 -2.29 -17.73
C TRP A 339 6.91 -2.43 -18.21
N GLY A 340 6.64 -2.17 -19.49
CA GLY A 340 5.27 -2.11 -20.02
C GLY A 340 4.55 -0.79 -19.78
N HIS A 341 5.23 0.22 -19.22
CA HIS A 341 4.75 1.60 -19.18
C HIS A 341 4.81 2.26 -20.56
N PHE A 342 3.82 3.10 -20.88
CA PHE A 342 3.72 3.89 -22.10
C PHE A 342 3.13 5.25 -21.78
N GLU A 343 3.70 6.32 -22.37
CA GLU A 343 3.33 7.72 -22.06
C GLU A 343 2.10 8.22 -22.86
N ASP A 344 1.64 7.50 -23.87
CA ASP A 344 0.64 7.96 -24.85
C ASP A 344 -0.72 7.26 -24.73
N LEU A 345 -0.96 6.55 -23.62
CA LEU A 345 -2.14 5.71 -23.43
C LEU A 345 -3.12 6.24 -22.38
N HIS A 346 -3.12 7.55 -22.15
CA HIS A 346 -4.08 8.25 -21.29
C HIS A 346 -5.03 9.14 -22.09
N TYR A 347 -6.04 9.70 -21.42
CA TYR A 347 -6.91 10.74 -21.95
C TYR A 347 -6.34 12.12 -21.64
N GLY A 348 -6.38 13.02 -22.63
CA GLY A 348 -6.13 14.45 -22.39
C GLY A 348 -7.43 15.16 -22.00
N TYR A 349 -7.32 16.32 -21.35
CA TYR A 349 -8.45 17.19 -21.04
C TYR A 349 -9.02 17.82 -22.31
N ASP A 350 -10.24 17.47 -22.68
CA ASP A 350 -10.98 18.02 -23.82
C ASP A 350 -12.48 18.11 -23.49
N PRO A 351 -12.91 19.16 -22.80
CA PRO A 351 -14.32 19.34 -22.41
C PRO A 351 -15.26 19.50 -23.61
N THR A 352 -14.76 19.96 -24.76
CA THR A 352 -15.55 20.07 -26.00
C THR A 352 -15.89 18.69 -26.53
N LYS A 353 -14.90 17.79 -26.61
CA LYS A 353 -15.11 16.40 -27.02
C LYS A 353 -15.97 15.65 -25.99
N ALA A 354 -15.75 15.89 -24.71
CA ALA A 354 -16.59 15.33 -23.64
C ALA A 354 -18.06 15.71 -23.83
N ALA A 355 -18.36 16.98 -24.09
CA ALA A 355 -19.72 17.47 -24.36
C ALA A 355 -20.34 16.80 -25.60
N GLN A 356 -19.58 16.63 -26.68
CA GLN A 356 -20.03 15.94 -27.91
C GLN A 356 -20.38 14.47 -27.65
N LEU A 357 -19.53 13.76 -26.91
CA LEU A 357 -19.76 12.36 -26.55
C LEU A 357 -20.97 12.22 -25.61
N LEU A 358 -21.13 13.08 -24.60
CA LEU A 358 -22.30 13.10 -23.74
C LEU A 358 -23.57 13.36 -24.53
N LYS A 359 -23.55 14.32 -25.46
CA LYS A 359 -24.70 14.63 -26.33
C LYS A 359 -25.09 13.42 -27.20
N SER A 360 -24.11 12.71 -27.79
CA SER A 360 -24.39 11.50 -28.57
C SER A 360 -25.02 10.39 -27.75
N ALA A 361 -24.74 10.35 -26.45
CA ALA A 361 -25.32 9.42 -25.49
C ALA A 361 -26.63 9.94 -24.83
N GLY A 362 -27.13 11.12 -25.25
CA GLY A 362 -28.37 11.73 -24.74
C GLY A 362 -28.25 12.49 -23.43
N TYR A 363 -27.03 12.83 -23.01
CA TYR A 363 -26.71 13.56 -21.77
C TYR A 363 -26.01 14.90 -22.08
N GLY A 364 -25.59 15.58 -21.02
CA GLY A 364 -24.76 16.78 -21.10
C GLY A 364 -25.56 18.08 -21.33
N PRO A 365 -24.90 19.18 -21.78
CA PRO A 365 -25.55 20.46 -22.01
C PRO A 365 -26.65 20.33 -23.08
N GLY A 366 -27.89 20.73 -22.70
CA GLY A 366 -29.09 20.59 -23.55
C GLY A 366 -29.67 19.17 -23.62
N GLY A 367 -29.07 18.18 -22.99
CA GLY A 367 -29.57 16.81 -22.85
C GLY A 367 -30.13 16.51 -21.45
N LYS A 368 -30.32 15.22 -21.15
CA LYS A 368 -30.73 14.79 -19.82
C LYS A 368 -29.62 15.10 -18.80
N PRO A 369 -29.95 15.62 -17.60
CA PRO A 369 -28.98 15.73 -16.52
C PRO A 369 -28.52 14.34 -16.09
N MET A 370 -27.23 14.20 -15.73
CA MET A 370 -26.65 12.98 -15.24
C MET A 370 -26.31 13.11 -13.75
N LYS A 371 -26.57 12.09 -12.97
CA LYS A 371 -26.14 12.02 -11.56
C LYS A 371 -25.22 10.84 -11.41
N LEU A 372 -24.06 11.05 -10.80
CA LEU A 372 -23.08 10.02 -10.49
C LEU A 372 -22.72 10.07 -9.02
N LEU A 373 -22.49 8.91 -8.41
CA LEU A 373 -21.97 8.76 -7.05
C LEU A 373 -20.51 8.34 -7.11
N LEU A 374 -19.64 9.19 -6.60
CA LEU A 374 -18.23 8.88 -6.36
C LEU A 374 -18.02 8.62 -4.87
N THR A 375 -17.29 7.57 -4.51
CA THR A 375 -16.85 7.33 -3.14
C THR A 375 -15.33 7.41 -3.03
N LEU A 376 -14.86 7.91 -1.89
CA LEU A 376 -13.45 8.02 -1.53
C LEU A 376 -13.22 7.68 -0.06
N ALA A 377 -11.95 7.39 0.28
CA ALA A 377 -11.56 6.98 1.62
C ALA A 377 -11.51 8.16 2.59
N GLN A 378 -11.99 7.95 3.81
CA GLN A 378 -11.87 8.92 4.90
C GLN A 378 -10.40 9.14 5.25
N GLY A 379 -10.02 10.39 5.54
CA GLY A 379 -8.67 10.77 5.93
C GLY A 379 -7.72 11.06 4.76
N ASN A 380 -8.09 10.71 3.52
CA ASN A 380 -7.23 10.95 2.35
C ASN A 380 -7.47 12.34 1.75
N SER A 381 -6.60 13.29 2.04
CA SER A 381 -6.68 14.67 1.53
C SER A 381 -6.48 14.76 0.02
N ASN A 382 -5.62 13.91 -0.56
CA ASN A 382 -5.36 13.91 -2.00
C ASN A 382 -6.59 13.45 -2.79
N GLU A 383 -7.27 12.40 -2.34
CA GLU A 383 -8.54 11.96 -2.97
C GLU A 383 -9.63 13.03 -2.89
N GLN A 384 -9.67 13.80 -1.77
CA GLN A 384 -10.62 14.90 -1.61
C GLN A 384 -10.36 16.03 -2.60
N ILE A 385 -9.09 16.40 -2.83
CA ILE A 385 -8.67 17.41 -3.83
C ILE A 385 -9.12 16.95 -5.23
N VAL A 386 -8.81 15.72 -5.60
CA VAL A 386 -9.18 15.14 -6.90
C VAL A 386 -10.70 15.14 -7.09
N ALA A 387 -11.45 14.67 -6.10
CA ALA A 387 -12.91 14.61 -6.17
C ALA A 387 -13.54 16.02 -6.31
N ALA A 388 -12.95 17.04 -5.68
CA ALA A 388 -13.40 18.44 -5.82
C ALA A 388 -13.19 18.97 -7.24
N ILE A 389 -12.04 18.70 -7.85
CA ILE A 389 -11.74 19.08 -9.25
C ILE A 389 -12.69 18.34 -10.19
N MET A 390 -12.80 17.02 -10.09
CA MET A 390 -13.73 16.22 -10.89
C MET A 390 -15.18 16.73 -10.80
N LYS A 391 -15.63 17.09 -9.59
CA LYS A 391 -16.96 17.64 -9.38
C LYS A 391 -17.15 18.99 -10.10
N SER A 392 -16.15 19.86 -10.05
CA SER A 392 -16.16 21.16 -10.74
C SER A 392 -16.22 20.98 -12.27
N ASP A 393 -15.36 20.12 -12.82
CA ASP A 393 -15.27 19.89 -14.26
C ASP A 393 -16.55 19.29 -14.82
N LEU A 394 -17.09 18.26 -14.16
CA LEU A 394 -18.30 17.57 -14.57
C LEU A 394 -19.56 18.44 -14.45
N ALA A 395 -19.60 19.36 -13.50
CA ALA A 395 -20.73 20.29 -13.36
C ALA A 395 -20.91 21.18 -14.60
N GLN A 396 -19.82 21.57 -15.27
CA GLN A 396 -19.85 22.36 -16.53
C GLN A 396 -20.52 21.59 -17.67
N LEU A 397 -20.59 20.27 -17.58
CA LEU A 397 -21.18 19.36 -18.56
C LEU A 397 -22.56 18.83 -18.16
N ASN A 398 -23.25 19.48 -17.20
CA ASN A 398 -24.56 19.05 -16.66
C ASN A 398 -24.52 17.64 -16.03
N VAL A 399 -23.38 17.30 -15.41
CA VAL A 399 -23.18 16.05 -14.64
C VAL A 399 -23.04 16.41 -13.16
N ASP A 400 -24.00 16.00 -12.34
CA ASP A 400 -23.99 16.17 -10.89
C ASP A 400 -23.20 15.02 -10.24
N LEU A 401 -21.93 15.30 -9.89
CA LEU A 401 -21.09 14.35 -9.17
C LEU A 401 -21.29 14.50 -7.66
N ARG A 402 -21.98 13.54 -7.05
CA ARG A 402 -22.10 13.44 -5.59
C ARG A 402 -20.87 12.70 -5.04
N VAL A 403 -20.18 13.34 -4.11
CA VAL A 403 -19.01 12.76 -3.43
C VAL A 403 -19.43 12.26 -2.05
N GLN A 404 -19.11 11.01 -1.74
CA GLN A 404 -19.34 10.40 -0.43
C GLN A 404 -18.02 9.90 0.14
N VAL A 405 -17.65 10.44 1.31
CA VAL A 405 -16.48 9.99 2.08
C VAL A 405 -16.89 8.84 2.99
N LEU A 406 -16.15 7.74 2.93
CA LEU A 406 -16.46 6.51 3.68
C LEU A 406 -15.21 5.97 4.38
N VAL A 407 -15.39 5.28 5.49
CA VAL A 407 -14.34 4.41 6.04
C VAL A 407 -13.99 3.35 4.99
N TRP A 408 -12.70 3.06 4.81
CA TRP A 408 -12.19 2.16 3.77
C TRP A 408 -12.94 0.83 3.66
N ALA A 409 -13.13 0.13 4.79
CA ALA A 409 -13.85 -1.15 4.78
C ALA A 409 -15.29 -1.04 4.27
N THR A 410 -15.98 0.07 4.55
CA THR A 410 -17.35 0.33 4.06
C THR A 410 -17.35 0.67 2.58
N GLN A 411 -16.37 1.48 2.13
CA GLN A 411 -16.22 1.83 0.72
C GLN A 411 -15.96 0.59 -0.13
N TRP A 412 -15.05 -0.27 0.33
CA TRP A 412 -14.68 -1.54 -0.29
C TRP A 412 -15.86 -2.51 -0.37
N ALA A 413 -16.52 -2.78 0.76
CA ALA A 413 -17.67 -3.68 0.80
C ALA A 413 -18.82 -3.22 -0.12
N LYS A 414 -19.05 -1.89 -0.22
CA LYS A 414 -20.03 -1.32 -1.16
C LYS A 414 -19.63 -1.58 -2.61
N ALA A 415 -18.34 -1.48 -2.95
CA ALA A 415 -17.83 -1.70 -4.30
C ALA A 415 -17.90 -3.17 -4.72
N GLN A 416 -17.83 -4.10 -3.76
CA GLN A 416 -17.96 -5.55 -4.00
C GLN A 416 -19.41 -6.06 -4.05
N SER A 417 -20.41 -5.19 -4.09
CA SER A 417 -21.80 -5.62 -4.18
C SER A 417 -22.00 -6.59 -5.36
N SER A 418 -22.68 -7.71 -5.13
CA SER A 418 -23.09 -8.64 -6.19
C SER A 418 -24.14 -8.07 -7.13
N ASP A 419 -24.84 -7.01 -6.69
CA ASP A 419 -25.80 -6.24 -7.48
C ASP A 419 -25.15 -4.92 -7.94
N PRO A 420 -24.79 -4.79 -9.23
CA PRO A 420 -24.13 -3.57 -9.74
C PRO A 420 -24.94 -2.29 -9.52
N SER A 421 -26.28 -2.38 -9.42
CA SER A 421 -27.14 -1.20 -9.21
C SER A 421 -27.02 -0.60 -7.79
N LYS A 422 -26.48 -1.35 -6.83
CA LYS A 422 -26.29 -0.92 -5.43
C LYS A 422 -24.88 -0.37 -5.15
N ARG A 423 -23.96 -0.53 -6.11
CA ARG A 423 -22.62 -0.02 -6.03
C ARG A 423 -22.60 1.49 -6.37
N GLN A 424 -21.56 2.22 -5.93
CA GLN A 424 -21.21 3.55 -6.43
C GLN A 424 -20.89 3.52 -7.92
N ASP A 425 -21.10 4.64 -8.62
CA ASP A 425 -20.78 4.75 -10.05
C ASP A 425 -19.27 4.79 -10.26
N ILE A 426 -18.54 5.52 -9.39
CA ILE A 426 -17.08 5.64 -9.44
C ILE A 426 -16.51 5.32 -8.06
N PHE A 427 -15.62 4.34 -8.00
CA PHE A 427 -14.85 3.97 -6.82
C PHE A 427 -13.41 4.45 -7.01
N ILE A 428 -12.95 5.40 -6.19
CA ILE A 428 -11.56 5.88 -6.23
C ILE A 428 -10.71 5.07 -5.27
N GLU A 429 -9.54 4.66 -5.74
CA GLU A 429 -8.54 3.96 -4.93
C GLU A 429 -7.14 4.14 -5.49
N TYR A 430 -6.14 3.93 -4.64
CA TYR A 430 -4.77 3.72 -5.06
C TYR A 430 -4.57 2.26 -5.44
N TRP A 431 -3.88 2.04 -6.56
CA TRP A 431 -3.46 0.72 -6.97
C TRP A 431 -1.94 0.63 -7.09
N TRP A 432 -1.36 -0.45 -6.61
CA TRP A 432 0.06 -0.78 -6.70
C TRP A 432 0.25 -2.26 -7.00
N PRO A 433 1.44 -2.70 -7.51
CA PRO A 433 1.61 -4.07 -7.94
C PRO A 433 1.69 -5.06 -6.76
N ASP A 434 1.13 -6.25 -6.95
CA ASP A 434 1.41 -7.37 -6.06
C ASP A 434 2.87 -7.83 -6.19
N TYR A 435 3.43 -7.73 -7.41
CA TYR A 435 4.83 -7.99 -7.74
C TYR A 435 5.27 -7.15 -8.96
N ALA A 436 6.57 -7.08 -9.24
CA ALA A 436 7.19 -6.18 -10.24
C ALA A 436 6.90 -6.57 -11.70
N ASP A 437 5.61 -6.70 -12.07
CA ASP A 437 5.15 -7.08 -13.39
C ASP A 437 3.84 -6.37 -13.75
N PRO A 438 3.65 -5.89 -15.00
CA PRO A 438 2.40 -5.28 -15.47
C PRO A 438 1.18 -6.20 -15.30
N TYR A 439 1.38 -7.52 -15.36
CA TYR A 439 0.30 -8.50 -15.20
C TYR A 439 -0.53 -8.26 -13.94
N SER A 440 0.09 -7.75 -12.85
CA SER A 440 -0.59 -7.43 -11.60
C SER A 440 -1.75 -6.44 -11.77
N TRP A 441 -1.62 -5.42 -12.64
CA TRP A 441 -2.72 -4.50 -12.95
C TRP A 441 -3.84 -5.17 -13.73
N PHE A 442 -3.48 -5.95 -14.75
CA PHE A 442 -4.46 -6.57 -15.64
C PHE A 442 -5.23 -7.70 -14.95
N ALA A 443 -4.51 -8.59 -14.26
CA ALA A 443 -5.11 -9.74 -13.59
C ALA A 443 -6.06 -9.33 -12.47
N SER A 444 -5.74 -8.26 -11.74
CA SER A 444 -6.56 -7.82 -10.61
C SER A 444 -7.69 -6.89 -11.05
N LEU A 445 -7.39 -5.85 -11.84
CA LEU A 445 -8.37 -4.79 -12.13
C LEU A 445 -9.29 -5.09 -13.32
N LEU A 446 -8.88 -5.98 -14.24
CA LEU A 446 -9.50 -6.08 -15.58
C LEU A 446 -9.86 -7.51 -16.00
N HIS A 447 -9.32 -8.54 -15.35
CA HIS A 447 -9.72 -9.92 -15.63
C HIS A 447 -11.20 -10.13 -15.31
N SER A 448 -11.92 -10.82 -16.20
CA SER A 448 -13.33 -11.11 -16.01
C SER A 448 -13.57 -12.00 -14.78
N GLU A 449 -14.30 -11.51 -13.79
CA GLU A 449 -14.59 -12.20 -12.55
C GLU A 449 -16.04 -12.68 -12.49
N LYS A 450 -16.28 -13.92 -12.01
CA LYS A 450 -17.62 -14.41 -11.69
C LYS A 450 -18.14 -13.84 -10.38
N THR A 451 -17.26 -13.73 -9.39
CA THR A 451 -17.49 -13.07 -8.11
C THR A 451 -16.52 -11.91 -8.01
N VAL A 452 -17.05 -10.72 -7.88
CA VAL A 452 -16.26 -9.48 -7.86
C VAL A 452 -15.36 -9.46 -6.62
N PHE A 453 -14.05 -9.30 -6.85
CA PHE A 453 -13.07 -9.14 -5.77
C PHE A 453 -12.26 -7.86 -5.96
N PHE A 454 -11.39 -7.79 -6.99
CA PHE A 454 -10.60 -6.60 -7.31
C PHE A 454 -11.12 -5.84 -8.53
N ASN A 455 -11.71 -6.53 -9.52
CA ASN A 455 -12.32 -5.88 -10.69
C ASN A 455 -13.66 -5.23 -10.31
N LEU A 456 -13.55 -4.17 -9.51
CA LEU A 456 -14.72 -3.45 -9.00
C LEU A 456 -15.46 -2.65 -10.08
N SER A 457 -14.94 -2.58 -11.30
CA SER A 457 -15.61 -1.99 -12.46
C SER A 457 -16.66 -2.93 -13.08
N TYR A 458 -16.70 -4.21 -12.71
CA TYR A 458 -17.46 -5.28 -13.36
C TYR A 458 -17.16 -5.41 -14.86
N TYR A 459 -15.99 -4.95 -15.27
CA TYR A 459 -15.54 -5.05 -16.66
C TYR A 459 -15.35 -6.52 -17.04
N SER A 460 -15.66 -6.83 -18.30
CA SER A 460 -15.49 -8.19 -18.83
C SER A 460 -15.22 -8.10 -20.32
N ASN A 461 -14.06 -8.60 -20.74
CA ASN A 461 -13.64 -8.64 -22.13
C ASN A 461 -12.87 -9.95 -22.39
N PRO A 462 -13.51 -10.98 -23.01
CA PRO A 462 -12.84 -12.27 -23.26
C PRO A 462 -11.60 -12.18 -24.17
N GLN A 463 -11.51 -11.18 -25.06
CA GLN A 463 -10.32 -10.95 -25.86
C GLN A 463 -9.15 -10.54 -24.96
N LEU A 464 -9.40 -9.59 -24.05
CA LEU A 464 -8.41 -9.11 -23.09
C LEU A 464 -7.96 -10.24 -22.14
N ASP A 465 -8.88 -11.07 -21.65
CA ASP A 465 -8.56 -12.24 -20.81
C ASP A 465 -7.61 -13.21 -21.56
N GLY A 466 -7.86 -13.47 -22.83
CA GLY A 466 -6.99 -14.29 -23.66
C GLY A 466 -5.60 -13.68 -23.90
N MET A 467 -5.53 -12.35 -24.03
CA MET A 467 -4.26 -11.62 -24.16
C MET A 467 -3.47 -11.64 -22.84
N MET A 468 -4.11 -11.49 -21.70
CA MET A 468 -3.48 -11.61 -20.35
C MET A 468 -2.81 -12.96 -20.19
N ALA A 469 -3.51 -14.07 -20.50
CA ALA A 469 -2.96 -15.42 -20.40
C ALA A 469 -1.75 -15.66 -21.34
N ARG A 470 -1.66 -14.93 -22.46
CA ARG A 470 -0.50 -14.95 -23.36
C ARG A 470 0.64 -14.09 -22.82
N ALA A 471 0.33 -12.89 -22.31
CA ALA A 471 1.31 -11.95 -21.78
C ALA A 471 2.09 -12.55 -20.61
N GLU A 472 1.41 -13.23 -19.69
CA GLU A 472 2.02 -13.92 -18.53
C GLU A 472 3.09 -14.94 -18.99
N LYS A 473 2.77 -15.76 -20.01
CA LYS A 473 3.72 -16.74 -20.54
C LYS A 473 4.91 -16.07 -21.24
N LEU A 474 4.64 -15.01 -22.00
CA LEU A 474 5.69 -14.26 -22.71
C LEU A 474 6.59 -13.49 -21.74
N ALA A 475 6.10 -13.04 -20.60
CA ALA A 475 6.90 -12.34 -19.58
C ALA A 475 8.11 -13.19 -19.12
N ALA A 476 7.96 -14.51 -19.05
CA ALA A 476 9.01 -15.44 -18.67
C ALA A 476 9.97 -15.82 -19.82
N THR A 477 9.50 -15.77 -21.08
CA THR A 477 10.24 -16.35 -22.23
C THR A 477 10.66 -15.31 -23.28
N ASN A 478 9.88 -14.25 -23.46
CA ASN A 478 10.15 -13.19 -24.42
C ASN A 478 9.54 -11.85 -23.99
N ARG A 479 10.26 -11.13 -23.12
CA ARG A 479 9.80 -9.86 -22.55
C ARG A 479 9.48 -8.80 -23.58
N ALA A 480 10.19 -8.76 -24.73
CA ALA A 480 9.91 -7.80 -25.79
C ALA A 480 8.52 -8.02 -26.41
N GLN A 481 8.18 -9.29 -26.70
CA GLN A 481 6.84 -9.62 -27.18
C GLN A 481 5.76 -9.41 -26.12
N ALA A 482 6.05 -9.69 -24.84
CA ALA A 482 5.14 -9.39 -23.74
C ALA A 482 4.87 -7.87 -23.66
N THR A 483 5.91 -7.03 -23.79
CA THR A 483 5.78 -5.56 -23.76
C THR A 483 4.89 -5.07 -24.90
N ALA A 484 5.08 -5.58 -26.13
CA ALA A 484 4.21 -5.23 -27.27
C ALA A 484 2.75 -5.62 -27.00
N LEU A 485 2.52 -6.81 -26.43
CA LEU A 485 1.18 -7.29 -26.10
C LEU A 485 0.53 -6.45 -24.99
N TYR A 486 1.29 -6.02 -23.98
CA TYR A 486 0.78 -5.08 -22.96
C TYR A 486 0.40 -3.72 -23.53
N ARG A 487 1.09 -3.25 -24.59
CA ARG A 487 0.66 -2.03 -25.29
C ARG A 487 -0.71 -2.21 -25.96
N GLU A 488 -0.88 -3.30 -26.70
CA GLU A 488 -2.17 -3.62 -27.34
C GLU A 488 -3.29 -3.73 -26.30
N MET A 489 -3.03 -4.39 -25.17
CA MET A 489 -3.99 -4.52 -24.07
C MET A 489 -4.36 -3.16 -23.47
N GLN A 490 -3.39 -2.26 -23.28
CA GLN A 490 -3.67 -0.91 -22.75
C GLN A 490 -4.46 -0.06 -23.75
N ILE A 491 -4.30 -0.26 -25.06
CA ILE A 491 -5.13 0.40 -26.09
C ILE A 491 -6.60 -0.04 -25.94
N ILE A 492 -6.86 -1.34 -25.79
CA ILE A 492 -8.22 -1.87 -25.56
C ILE A 492 -8.81 -1.27 -24.27
N VAL A 493 -8.04 -1.23 -23.18
CA VAL A 493 -8.48 -0.65 -21.91
C VAL A 493 -8.81 0.84 -22.06
N LYS A 494 -8.01 1.60 -22.82
CA LYS A 494 -8.29 3.01 -23.12
C LYS A 494 -9.57 3.15 -23.93
N GLU A 495 -9.80 2.32 -24.95
CA GLU A 495 -11.00 2.37 -25.79
C GLU A 495 -12.27 2.00 -25.02
N ASP A 496 -12.23 0.95 -24.21
CA ASP A 496 -13.37 0.51 -23.37
C ASP A 496 -13.57 1.36 -22.12
N THR A 497 -12.53 2.00 -21.66
CA THR A 497 -12.51 2.96 -20.54
C THR A 497 -13.18 2.43 -19.25
N PRO A 498 -12.84 1.25 -18.71
CA PRO A 498 -13.38 0.80 -17.43
C PRO A 498 -12.80 1.56 -16.24
N LEU A 499 -11.65 2.20 -16.43
CA LEU A 499 -10.88 2.91 -15.42
C LEU A 499 -10.65 4.37 -15.83
N LEU A 500 -10.77 5.27 -14.85
CA LEU A 500 -10.20 6.62 -14.90
C LEU A 500 -8.76 6.53 -14.38
N LEU A 501 -7.78 6.88 -15.18
CA LEU A 501 -6.40 7.03 -14.74
C LEU A 501 -6.22 8.47 -14.30
N LEU A 502 -6.21 8.73 -13.00
CA LEU A 502 -6.27 10.10 -12.45
C LEU A 502 -4.89 10.74 -12.33
N TYR A 503 -3.92 10.02 -11.78
CA TYR A 503 -2.52 10.42 -11.76
C TYR A 503 -1.61 9.25 -11.31
N ASP A 504 -0.33 9.35 -11.65
CA ASP A 504 0.72 8.49 -11.11
C ASP A 504 1.28 9.12 -9.83
N VAL A 505 1.48 8.30 -8.79
CA VAL A 505 1.82 8.77 -7.45
C VAL A 505 3.30 9.12 -7.35
N VAL A 506 3.58 10.31 -6.85
CA VAL A 506 4.89 10.67 -6.30
C VAL A 506 4.76 10.68 -4.78
N GLY A 507 5.32 9.65 -4.14
CA GLY A 507 5.29 9.53 -2.68
C GLY A 507 6.01 10.71 -2.01
N GLN A 508 5.33 11.35 -1.07
CA GLN A 508 5.87 12.47 -0.27
C GLN A 508 5.90 12.04 1.20
N TYR A 509 7.05 11.59 1.63
CA TYR A 509 7.27 11.09 2.99
C TYR A 509 8.06 12.10 3.82
N SER A 510 7.81 12.10 5.13
CA SER A 510 8.52 12.95 6.08
C SER A 510 9.11 12.11 7.19
N ALA A 511 10.39 12.31 7.50
CA ALA A 511 11.05 11.58 8.58
C ALA A 511 12.00 12.50 9.35
N LEU A 512 12.34 12.09 10.58
CA LEU A 512 13.44 12.70 11.32
C LEU A 512 14.77 12.45 10.61
N LYS A 513 15.70 13.40 10.64
CA LYS A 513 17.07 13.20 10.15
C LYS A 513 17.84 12.12 10.91
N SER A 514 17.42 11.82 12.13
CA SER A 514 17.95 10.71 12.91
C SER A 514 17.60 9.32 12.36
N VAL A 515 16.71 9.24 11.35
CA VAL A 515 16.41 8.00 10.61
C VAL A 515 17.38 7.89 9.43
N GLY A 516 18.47 7.18 9.60
CA GLY A 516 19.44 6.95 8.51
C GLY A 516 19.05 5.79 7.59
N ASN A 517 19.55 5.81 6.36
CA ASN A 517 19.32 4.81 5.32
C ASN A 517 17.84 4.66 4.88
N LEU A 518 17.04 5.71 5.01
CA LEU A 518 15.66 5.69 4.54
C LEU A 518 15.61 5.60 3.01
N GLN A 519 15.11 4.50 2.51
CA GLN A 519 14.89 4.24 1.08
C GLN A 519 13.52 3.63 0.87
N MET A 520 12.75 4.19 -0.05
CA MET A 520 11.46 3.64 -0.45
C MET A 520 11.65 2.72 -1.67
N ASN A 521 10.92 1.62 -1.68
CA ASN A 521 10.96 0.66 -2.79
C ASN A 521 9.62 0.70 -3.53
N PRO A 522 9.57 1.11 -4.81
CA PRO A 522 8.32 1.30 -5.54
C PRO A 522 7.51 0.01 -5.74
N SER A 523 8.14 -1.17 -5.59
CA SER A 523 7.46 -2.48 -5.66
C SER A 523 6.69 -2.82 -4.38
N TYR A 524 6.92 -2.09 -3.28
CA TYR A 524 6.30 -2.35 -1.98
C TYR A 524 5.73 -1.03 -1.46
N ALA A 525 4.46 -0.77 -1.77
CA ALA A 525 3.82 0.51 -1.48
C ALA A 525 3.91 0.86 0.01
N ASN A 526 4.42 2.06 0.30
CA ASN A 526 4.53 2.65 1.63
C ASN A 526 5.32 1.81 2.67
N VAL A 527 5.99 0.75 2.23
CA VAL A 527 6.78 -0.12 3.11
C VAL A 527 8.11 0.54 3.45
N VAL A 528 8.37 0.68 4.74
CA VAL A 528 9.69 0.96 5.28
C VAL A 528 10.25 -0.35 5.83
N PHE A 529 11.35 -0.84 5.25
CA PHE A 529 12.08 -2.01 5.77
C PHE A 529 12.93 -1.58 6.96
N VAL A 530 12.35 -1.60 8.16
CA VAL A 530 12.92 -0.97 9.37
C VAL A 530 14.25 -1.59 9.78
N TYR A 531 14.46 -2.87 9.51
CA TYR A 531 15.74 -3.53 9.78
C TYR A 531 16.93 -2.89 9.01
N ASP A 532 16.68 -2.36 7.81
CA ASP A 532 17.69 -1.77 6.96
C ASP A 532 17.99 -0.28 7.31
N LEU A 533 17.18 0.31 8.19
CA LEU A 533 17.40 1.66 8.73
C LEU A 533 18.51 1.69 9.79
N LYS A 534 19.06 2.89 10.02
CA LYS A 534 20.04 3.16 11.09
C LYS A 534 19.53 4.30 11.97
N PRO A 535 19.31 4.07 13.28
CA PRO A 535 19.16 5.17 14.21
C PRO A 535 20.47 5.98 14.29
N LEU A 536 20.39 7.28 14.02
CA LEU A 536 21.47 8.25 14.10
C LEU A 536 21.30 9.12 15.35
N PRO A 537 22.42 9.72 15.88
CA PRO A 537 22.38 10.66 16.98
C PRO A 537 21.51 11.88 16.73
#